data_de3c229b70efd7986f0c1dc0c7d9bf0d
#
_entry.id   de3c229b70efd7986f0c1dc0c7d9bf0d
#
_cell.length_a   1.000
_cell.length_b   1.000
_cell.length_c   1.000
_cell.angle_alpha   90.00
_cell.angle_beta   90.00
_cell.angle_gamma   90.00
#
_symmetry.space_group_name_H-M   'P 1'
#
loop_
_entity.id
_entity.type
_entity.pdbx_description
1 polymer ?
#
loop_
_entity_poly.entity_id
_entity_poly.type
_entity_poly.pdbx_seq_one_letter_code
_entity_poly.pdbx_strand_id
1 'polypeptide(L)'
;MARRRFVVCYDIASPARWRQVYRIMQGHGEWIQLSVFLCDLDDVERIRLESLLAEVIHHRDDSVCFADLGQVERDAVKVVFMGKSRRLPNPGPAIF
;
A
#
# COMPACT_ATOMS: atom_id res chain seq x y z
N MET A 1 -19.07 0.33 8.41
CA MET A 1 -18.21 -0.83 8.71
C MET A 1 -16.90 -0.36 9.29
N ALA A 2 -16.37 -1.13 10.21
CA ALA A 2 -15.09 -0.78 10.82
C ALA A 2 -13.96 -0.89 9.79
N ARG A 3 -13.08 0.07 9.83
CA ARG A 3 -11.89 0.03 8.98
C ARG A 3 -10.75 -0.62 9.76
N ARG A 4 -9.95 -1.37 9.05
CA ARG A 4 -8.74 -1.97 9.60
C ARG A 4 -7.53 -1.38 8.92
N ARG A 5 -6.45 -1.35 9.64
CA ARG A 5 -5.19 -0.79 9.15
C ARG A 5 -4.28 -1.92 8.67
N PHE A 6 -3.76 -1.75 7.48
CA PHE A 6 -2.86 -2.74 6.87
C PHE A 6 -1.55 -2.08 6.46
N VAL A 7 -0.47 -2.79 6.68
CA VAL A 7 0.75 -2.52 5.94
C VAL A 7 0.72 -3.43 4.72
N VAL A 8 0.78 -2.85 3.55
CA VAL A 8 0.80 -3.62 2.30
C VAL A 8 2.18 -3.50 1.68
N CYS A 9 2.82 -4.64 1.51
CA CYS A 9 4.15 -4.72 0.93
C CYS A 9 4.09 -5.58 -0.32
N TYR A 10 4.84 -5.22 -1.33
CA TYR A 10 4.86 -6.03 -2.54
C TYR A 10 6.27 -6.17 -3.10
N ASP A 11 6.49 -7.30 -3.76
CA ASP A 11 7.73 -7.62 -4.44
C ASP A 11 7.35 -8.05 -5.86
N ILE A 12 7.59 -7.18 -6.82
CA ILE A 12 7.13 -7.35 -8.19
C ILE A 12 8.35 -7.42 -9.11
N ALA A 13 8.45 -8.49 -9.87
CA ALA A 13 9.62 -8.79 -10.68
C ALA A 13 9.75 -7.92 -11.94
N SER A 14 8.63 -7.38 -12.43
CA SER A 14 8.62 -6.59 -13.67
C SER A 14 8.44 -5.10 -13.37
N PRO A 15 9.28 -4.23 -13.92
CA PRO A 15 9.10 -2.79 -13.75
C PRO A 15 7.74 -2.29 -14.21
N ALA A 16 7.22 -2.85 -15.29
CA ALA A 16 5.92 -2.44 -15.82
C ALA A 16 4.79 -2.81 -14.84
N ARG A 17 4.81 -4.04 -14.31
CA ARG A 17 3.83 -4.47 -13.33
C ARG A 17 4.00 -3.71 -12.02
N TRP A 18 5.24 -3.42 -11.62
CA TRP A 18 5.50 -2.63 -10.42
C TRP A 18 4.81 -1.27 -10.50
N ARG A 19 4.90 -0.60 -11.66
CA ARG A 19 4.25 0.69 -11.86
C ARG A 19 2.73 0.59 -11.79
N GLN A 20 2.17 -0.48 -12.33
CA GLN A 20 0.73 -0.70 -12.27
C GLN A 20 0.26 -0.92 -10.83
N VAL A 21 0.98 -1.76 -10.07
CA VAL A 21 0.69 -2.00 -8.66
C VAL A 21 0.79 -0.70 -7.87
N TYR A 22 1.84 0.06 -8.11
CA TYR A 22 2.04 1.34 -7.44
C TYR A 22 0.86 2.29 -7.67
N ARG A 23 0.37 2.40 -8.91
CA ARG A 23 -0.79 3.24 -9.22
C ARG A 23 -2.05 2.78 -8.49
N ILE A 24 -2.27 1.48 -8.45
CA ILE A 24 -3.41 0.93 -7.72
C ILE A 24 -3.29 1.28 -6.24
N MET A 25 -2.12 1.08 -5.67
CA MET A 25 -1.89 1.36 -4.26
C MET A 25 -2.07 2.83 -3.91
N GLN A 26 -1.68 3.73 -4.81
CA GLN A 26 -1.87 5.18 -4.59
C GLN A 26 -3.34 5.54 -4.39
N GLY A 27 -4.24 4.80 -4.98
CA GLY A 27 -5.67 5.02 -4.82
C GLY A 27 -6.25 4.44 -3.54
N HIS A 28 -5.47 3.71 -2.75
CA HIS A 28 -5.99 2.96 -1.61
C HIS A 28 -5.26 3.22 -0.30
N GLY A 29 -4.13 3.92 -0.32
CA GLY A 29 -3.40 4.17 0.92
C GLY A 29 -2.31 5.20 0.77
N GLU A 30 -1.50 5.32 1.81
CA GLU A 30 -0.38 6.24 1.86
C GLU A 30 0.92 5.51 1.58
N TRP A 31 1.68 6.05 0.65
CA TRP A 31 3.01 5.53 0.33
C TRP A 31 3.95 5.79 1.49
N ILE A 32 4.62 4.75 1.94
CA ILE A 32 5.60 4.86 3.01
C ILE A 32 7.01 4.84 2.45
N GLN A 33 7.34 3.80 1.69
CA GLN A 33 8.68 3.63 1.17
C GLN A 33 8.65 2.55 0.10
N LEU A 34 9.38 2.77 -0.99
CA LEU A 34 9.52 1.78 -2.07
C LEU A 34 8.20 1.07 -2.38
N SER A 35 8.08 -0.17 -1.97
CA SER A 35 6.91 -1.02 -2.20
C SER A 35 6.11 -1.25 -0.93
N VAL A 36 6.00 -0.22 -0.09
CA VAL A 36 5.29 -0.29 1.19
C VAL A 36 4.25 0.82 1.28
N PHE A 37 3.02 0.44 1.55
CA PHE A 37 1.90 1.38 1.75
C PHE A 37 1.21 1.09 3.07
N LEU A 38 0.66 2.13 3.65
CA LEU A 38 -0.20 2.02 4.82
C LEU A 38 -1.62 2.31 4.37
N CYS A 39 -2.52 1.37 4.58
CA CYS A 39 -3.89 1.45 4.05
C CYS A 39 -4.91 1.24 5.16
N ASP A 40 -5.91 2.11 5.23
CA ASP A 40 -7.05 1.95 6.12
C ASP A 40 -8.23 1.55 5.25
N LEU A 41 -8.67 0.31 5.40
CA LEU A 41 -9.65 -0.30 4.49
C LEU A 41 -10.75 -1.00 5.29
N ASP A 42 -11.99 -0.84 4.84
CA ASP A 42 -13.05 -1.74 5.29
C ASP A 42 -13.00 -3.04 4.46
N ASP A 43 -13.86 -3.98 4.78
CA ASP A 43 -13.81 -5.30 4.12
C ASP A 43 -14.05 -5.22 2.61
N VAL A 44 -14.96 -4.34 2.20
CA VAL A 44 -15.27 -4.19 0.77
C VAL A 44 -14.09 -3.59 0.04
N GLU A 45 -13.49 -2.57 0.62
CA GLU A 45 -12.32 -1.93 0.03
C GLU A 45 -11.14 -2.87 -0.07
N ARG A 46 -10.92 -3.67 0.97
CA ARG A 46 -9.82 -4.64 0.98
C ARG A 46 -10.02 -5.70 -0.11
N ILE A 47 -11.22 -6.25 -0.20
CA ILE A 47 -11.52 -7.27 -1.22
C ILE A 47 -11.35 -6.68 -2.62
N ARG A 48 -11.80 -5.46 -2.82
CA ARG A 48 -11.65 -4.78 -4.11
C ARG A 48 -10.19 -4.57 -4.45
N LEU A 49 -9.39 -4.13 -3.48
CA LEU A 49 -7.96 -3.93 -3.69
C LEU A 49 -7.27 -5.25 -4.03
N GLU A 50 -7.58 -6.31 -3.29
CA GLU A 50 -7.02 -7.63 -3.57
C GLU A 50 -7.36 -8.09 -4.99
N SER A 51 -8.58 -7.85 -5.43
CA SER A 51 -9.02 -8.23 -6.78
C SER A 51 -8.28 -7.46 -7.86
N LEU A 52 -8.10 -6.15 -7.65
CA LEU A 52 -7.36 -5.33 -8.60
C LEU A 52 -5.90 -5.79 -8.73
N LEU A 53 -5.28 -6.06 -7.60
CA LEU A 53 -3.89 -6.52 -7.59
C LEU A 53 -3.75 -7.89 -8.22
N ALA A 54 -4.70 -8.79 -7.95
CA ALA A 54 -4.67 -10.14 -8.50
C ALA A 54 -4.70 -10.16 -10.03
N GLU A 55 -5.34 -9.16 -10.65
CA GLU A 55 -5.38 -9.05 -12.10
C GLU A 55 -4.07 -8.60 -12.71
N VAL A 56 -3.24 -7.94 -11.94
CA VAL A 56 -1.99 -7.35 -12.44
C VAL A 56 -0.79 -8.23 -12.19
N ILE A 57 -0.71 -8.82 -10.99
CA ILE A 57 0.50 -9.55 -10.59
C ILE A 57 0.65 -10.85 -11.35
N HIS A 58 1.90 -11.28 -11.49
CA HIS A 58 2.23 -12.62 -11.99
C HIS A 58 2.36 -13.54 -10.77
N HIS A 59 1.45 -14.48 -10.63
CA HIS A 59 1.29 -15.23 -9.38
C HIS A 59 2.50 -16.12 -9.04
N ARG A 60 3.38 -16.37 -9.97
CA ARG A 60 4.60 -17.14 -9.72
C ARG A 60 5.78 -16.26 -9.32
N ASP A 61 5.90 -15.09 -9.94
CA ASP A 61 7.10 -14.26 -9.81
C ASP A 61 6.91 -13.08 -8.85
N ASP A 62 5.66 -12.73 -8.56
CA ASP A 62 5.33 -11.56 -7.76
C ASP A 62 4.66 -11.98 -6.46
N SER A 63 4.76 -11.12 -5.46
CA SER A 63 4.02 -11.33 -4.21
C SER A 63 3.50 -10.01 -3.68
N VAL A 64 2.37 -10.10 -2.96
CA VAL A 64 1.81 -8.98 -2.21
C VAL A 64 1.46 -9.50 -0.83
N CYS A 65 1.85 -8.75 0.18
CA CYS A 65 1.61 -9.10 1.58
C CYS A 65 0.74 -8.03 2.23
N PHE A 66 -0.34 -8.46 2.87
CA PHE A 66 -1.18 -7.58 3.68
C PHE A 66 -0.97 -7.96 5.14
N ALA A 67 -0.37 -7.07 5.91
CA ALA A 67 -0.21 -7.26 7.35
C ALA A 67 -1.31 -6.47 8.08
N ASP A 68 -2.21 -7.19 8.71
CA ASP A 68 -3.36 -6.61 9.41
C ASP A 68 -2.91 -6.11 10.78
N LEU A 69 -3.02 -4.81 11.01
CA LEU A 69 -2.63 -4.18 12.27
C LEU A 69 -3.83 -3.97 13.21
N GLY A 70 -5.00 -4.43 12.82
CA GLY A 70 -6.19 -4.28 13.64
C GLY A 70 -7.04 -3.09 13.23
N GLN A 71 -8.03 -2.78 14.05
CA GLN A 71 -8.95 -1.70 13.76
C GLN A 71 -8.24 -0.35 13.82
N VAL A 72 -8.65 0.54 12.93
CA VAL A 72 -8.15 1.91 12.94
C VAL A 72 -8.65 2.59 14.21
N GLU A 73 -7.70 3.11 14.99
CA GLU A 73 -7.99 3.85 16.18
C GLU A 73 -7.79 5.34 15.92
N ARG A 74 -8.13 6.16 16.92
CA ARG A 74 -8.05 7.61 16.82
C ARG A 74 -6.66 8.11 16.49
N ASP A 75 -5.66 7.46 17.07
CA ASP A 75 -4.30 7.93 16.94
C ASP A 75 -3.70 7.46 15.63
N ALA A 76 -3.13 8.39 14.91
CA ALA A 76 -2.43 8.05 13.69
C ALA A 76 -1.20 7.21 14.00
N VAL A 77 -0.90 6.28 13.12
CA VAL A 77 0.37 5.55 13.19
C VAL A 77 1.50 6.54 13.00
N LYS A 78 2.45 6.48 13.90
CA LYS A 78 3.63 7.31 13.80
C LYS A 78 4.67 6.58 12.96
N VAL A 79 5.09 7.22 11.89
CA VAL A 79 6.13 6.69 11.01
C VAL A 79 7.36 7.56 11.16
N VAL A 80 8.47 6.95 11.50
CA VAL A 80 9.74 7.64 11.67
C VAL A 80 10.70 7.16 10.59
N PHE A 81 11.28 8.10 9.88
CA PHE A 81 12.29 7.81 8.86
C PHE A 81 13.66 8.12 9.41
N MET A 82 14.61 7.25 9.14
CA MET A 82 16.01 7.45 9.45
C MET A 82 16.82 7.51 8.16
N GLY A 83 17.88 8.25 8.17
CA GLY A 83 18.73 8.39 7.00
C GLY A 83 18.14 9.35 5.99
N LYS A 84 18.14 8.95 4.72
CA LYS A 84 17.58 9.78 3.66
C LYS A 84 16.10 10.03 3.93
N SER A 85 15.75 11.30 4.04
CA SER A 85 14.37 11.66 4.30
C SER A 85 13.53 11.46 3.04
N ARG A 86 12.55 10.56 3.14
CA ARG A 86 11.48 10.51 2.16
C ARG A 86 10.24 10.98 2.87
N ARG A 87 9.88 12.21 2.62
CA ARG A 87 8.65 12.72 3.20
C ARG A 87 7.50 11.94 2.62
N LEU A 88 6.52 11.66 3.46
CA LEU A 88 5.24 11.25 2.92
C LEU A 88 4.82 12.30 1.91
N PRO A 89 4.22 11.88 0.81
CA PRO A 89 3.83 12.85 -0.20
C PRO A 89 2.96 13.89 0.46
N ASN A 90 3.23 15.11 0.11
CA ASN A 90 2.29 16.15 0.40
C ASN A 90 0.95 15.78 -0.18
N PRO A 91 -0.13 16.45 0.23
CA PRO A 91 -1.42 16.25 -0.42
C PRO A 91 -1.37 16.38 -1.93
N GLY A 92 -0.30 16.84 -2.47
CA GLY A 92 -0.10 16.84 -3.89
C GLY A 92 0.31 15.46 -4.40
N PRO A 93 0.49 15.32 -5.71
CA PRO A 93 0.88 14.05 -6.28
C PRO A 93 2.24 13.62 -5.76
N ALA A 94 2.39 12.32 -5.65
CA ALA A 94 3.66 11.73 -5.26
C ALA A 94 4.72 12.13 -6.28
N ILE A 95 5.88 12.43 -5.78
CA ILE A 95 6.99 12.88 -6.60
C ILE A 95 8.01 11.76 -6.61
N PHE A 96 7.90 10.90 -7.52
CA PHE A 96 8.87 9.80 -7.62
C PHE A 96 9.12 9.46 -9.05
#